data_bef661120a4b103009c8e956bb79ff85
#
_entry.id   bef661120a4b103009c8e956bb79ff85
#
_cell.length_a   1.000
_cell.length_b   1.000
_cell.length_c   1.000
_cell.angle_alpha   90.00
_cell.angle_beta   90.00
_cell.angle_gamma   90.00
#
_symmetry.space_group_name_H-M   'P 1'
#
loop_
_entity.id
_entity.type
_entity.pdbx_description
1 polymer ?
#
loop_
_entity_poly.entity_id
_entity_poly.type
_entity_poly.pdbx_seq_one_letter_code
_entity_poly.pdbx_strand_id
1 'polypeptide(L)'
;MEEQVRQYVAIDAKSFYASVECVERHLNPLTTNLVVADESRTEKTICLAVSPALKAHGVPGRPRLFEVIQRVRDVNRERMNAGIRLGAIKRNPETKRYQFSSASFDAEAIESDPTLEVSYIIAPPRMRL
;
A
#
# COMPACT_ATOMS: atom_id res chain seq x y z
N MET A 1 17.62 -4.82 -18.96
CA MET A 1 16.34 -5.19 -18.36
C MET A 1 16.35 -6.53 -17.66
N GLU A 2 16.84 -7.59 -18.31
CA GLU A 2 16.92 -8.91 -17.70
C GLU A 2 17.84 -8.96 -16.48
N GLU A 3 18.96 -8.26 -16.52
CA GLU A 3 19.88 -8.19 -15.40
C GLU A 3 19.26 -7.53 -14.18
N GLN A 4 18.48 -6.46 -14.39
CA GLN A 4 17.80 -5.79 -13.29
C GLN A 4 16.74 -6.67 -12.64
N VAL A 5 16.01 -7.44 -13.45
CA VAL A 5 15.02 -8.39 -12.93
C VAL A 5 15.70 -9.49 -12.15
N ARG A 6 16.80 -10.02 -12.65
CA ARG A 6 17.58 -11.08 -11.95
C ARG A 6 18.12 -10.58 -10.62
N GLN A 7 18.70 -9.38 -10.59
CA GLN A 7 19.20 -8.77 -9.36
C GLN A 7 18.08 -8.54 -8.37
N TYR A 8 16.95 -8.05 -8.85
CA TYR A 8 15.79 -7.79 -8.01
C TYR A 8 15.27 -9.09 -7.36
N VAL A 9 15.12 -10.15 -8.14
CA VAL A 9 14.65 -11.44 -7.64
C VAL A 9 15.63 -12.04 -6.64
N ALA A 10 16.94 -11.93 -6.90
CA ALA A 10 17.98 -12.45 -6.02
C ALA A 10 18.02 -11.69 -4.69
N ILE A 11 17.73 -10.37 -4.71
CA ILE A 11 17.77 -9.52 -3.51
C ILE A 11 16.49 -9.63 -2.70
N ASP A 12 15.31 -9.69 -3.35
CA ASP A 12 14.04 -9.67 -2.65
C ASP A 12 12.97 -10.51 -3.38
N ALA A 13 12.98 -11.81 -3.14
CA ALA A 13 12.00 -12.73 -3.71
C ALA A 13 10.57 -12.42 -3.27
N LYS A 14 10.38 -11.85 -2.08
CA LYS A 14 9.06 -11.52 -1.56
C LYS A 14 8.41 -10.37 -2.31
N SER A 15 9.17 -9.32 -2.61
CA SER A 15 8.68 -8.24 -3.46
C SER A 15 8.38 -8.73 -4.87
N PHE A 16 9.10 -9.75 -5.34
CA PHE A 16 8.81 -10.37 -6.61
C PHE A 16 7.41 -10.98 -6.66
N TYR A 17 6.98 -11.70 -5.61
CA TYR A 17 5.64 -12.27 -5.56
C TYR A 17 4.56 -11.19 -5.56
N ALA A 18 4.79 -10.11 -4.82
CA ALA A 18 3.86 -8.97 -4.85
C ALA A 18 3.80 -8.34 -6.25
N SER A 19 4.94 -8.23 -6.93
CA SER A 19 5.00 -7.71 -8.28
C SER A 19 4.25 -8.59 -9.27
N VAL A 20 4.36 -9.91 -9.15
CA VAL A 20 3.60 -10.85 -9.98
C VAL A 20 2.10 -10.65 -9.80
N GLU A 21 1.63 -10.49 -8.57
CA GLU A 21 0.21 -10.23 -8.30
C GLU A 21 -0.26 -8.93 -8.97
N CYS A 22 0.55 -7.88 -8.90
CA CYS A 22 0.22 -6.62 -9.57
C CYS A 22 0.11 -6.80 -11.09
N VAL A 23 1.06 -7.48 -11.70
CA VAL A 23 1.07 -7.72 -13.15
C VAL A 23 -0.15 -8.54 -13.57
N GLU A 24 -0.51 -9.58 -12.82
CA GLU A 24 -1.70 -10.38 -13.12
C GLU A 24 -3.00 -9.59 -13.02
N ARG A 25 -3.02 -8.53 -12.22
CA ARG A 25 -4.17 -7.63 -12.09
C ARG A 25 -4.10 -6.44 -13.04
N HIS A 26 -3.13 -6.43 -13.96
CA HIS A 26 -2.88 -5.32 -14.89
C HIS A 26 -2.55 -4.01 -14.17
N LEU A 27 -1.82 -4.11 -13.06
CA LEU A 27 -1.38 -2.97 -12.26
C LEU A 27 0.13 -2.83 -12.32
N ASN A 28 0.62 -1.60 -12.18
CA ASN A 28 2.05 -1.34 -12.16
C ASN A 28 2.64 -1.78 -10.80
N PRO A 29 3.55 -2.78 -10.78
CA PRO A 29 4.10 -3.28 -9.52
C PRO A 29 4.95 -2.26 -8.76
N LEU A 30 5.46 -1.23 -9.44
CA LEU A 30 6.29 -0.21 -8.80
C LEU A 30 5.48 0.89 -8.12
N THR A 31 4.22 1.07 -8.52
CA THR A 31 3.37 2.15 -8.01
C THR A 31 2.15 1.66 -7.23
N THR A 32 1.86 0.36 -7.25
CA THR A 32 0.67 -0.18 -6.60
C THR A 32 0.97 -0.64 -5.18
N ASN A 33 0.17 -0.20 -4.23
CA ASN A 33 0.21 -0.68 -2.85
C ASN A 33 -0.50 -2.03 -2.76
N LEU A 34 0.25 -3.09 -2.47
CA LEU A 34 -0.29 -4.44 -2.41
C LEU A 34 0.47 -5.29 -1.40
N VAL A 35 -0.25 -6.10 -0.64
CA VAL A 35 0.32 -7.12 0.22
C VAL A 35 -0.26 -8.48 -0.15
N VAL A 36 0.53 -9.53 0.00
CA VAL A 36 0.08 -10.92 -0.15
C VAL A 36 -0.03 -11.51 1.25
N ALA A 37 -1.25 -11.79 1.69
CA ALA A 37 -1.51 -12.28 3.03
C ALA A 37 -2.81 -13.08 3.05
N ASP A 38 -2.89 -14.06 3.95
CA ASP A 38 -4.11 -14.83 4.17
C ASP A 38 -4.95 -14.16 5.26
N GLU A 39 -5.82 -13.23 4.83
CA GLU A 39 -6.67 -12.50 5.76
C GLU A 39 -7.79 -13.34 6.37
N SER A 40 -8.02 -14.57 5.85
CA SER A 40 -9.01 -15.48 6.41
C SER A 40 -8.59 -16.01 7.78
N ARG A 41 -7.31 -15.91 8.13
CA ARG A 41 -6.79 -16.34 9.44
C ARG A 41 -7.05 -15.27 10.49
N THR A 42 -6.12 -14.35 10.67
CA THR A 42 -6.26 -13.22 11.59
C THR A 42 -5.35 -12.08 11.15
N GLU A 43 -5.53 -10.89 11.76
CA GLU A 43 -4.62 -9.77 11.54
C GLU A 43 -3.21 -10.04 12.05
N LYS A 44 -3.01 -11.09 12.84
CA LYS A 44 -1.69 -11.51 13.34
C LYS A 44 -0.91 -12.32 12.31
N THR A 45 -1.54 -12.69 11.18
CA THR A 45 -0.86 -13.44 10.13
C THR A 45 0.31 -12.63 9.56
N ILE A 46 1.38 -13.33 9.17
CA ILE A 46 2.55 -12.70 8.55
C ILE A 46 2.25 -12.47 7.08
N CYS A 47 2.53 -11.28 6.58
CA CYS A 47 2.45 -10.99 5.16
C CYS A 47 3.57 -11.72 4.42
N LEU A 48 3.22 -12.45 3.38
CA LEU A 48 4.17 -13.21 2.59
C LEU A 48 4.95 -12.33 1.62
N ALA A 49 4.34 -11.24 1.17
CA ALA A 49 4.98 -10.28 0.29
C ALA A 49 4.36 -8.90 0.46
N VAL A 50 5.17 -7.88 0.23
CA VAL A 50 4.76 -6.47 0.31
C VAL A 50 5.32 -5.77 -0.92
N SER A 51 4.49 -5.00 -1.63
CA SER A 51 4.95 -4.28 -2.82
C SER A 51 5.96 -3.18 -2.48
N PRO A 52 6.85 -2.83 -3.42
CA PRO A 52 7.80 -1.73 -3.20
C PRO A 52 7.13 -0.40 -2.86
N ALA A 53 6.01 -0.08 -3.49
CA ALA A 53 5.27 1.15 -3.21
C ALA A 53 4.80 1.21 -1.76
N LEU A 54 4.32 0.08 -1.23
CA LEU A 54 3.85 0.03 0.16
C LEU A 54 5.04 0.05 1.15
N LYS A 55 6.15 -0.60 0.81
CA LYS A 55 7.37 -0.52 1.62
C LYS A 55 7.89 0.92 1.75
N ALA A 56 7.68 1.74 0.74
CA ALA A 56 8.10 3.14 0.76
C ALA A 56 7.36 3.95 1.84
N HIS A 57 6.21 3.48 2.32
CA HIS A 57 5.48 4.09 3.42
C HIS A 57 6.01 3.66 4.81
N GLY A 58 7.10 2.91 4.85
CA GLY A 58 7.72 2.49 6.10
C GLY A 58 7.23 1.14 6.63
N VAL A 59 6.57 0.35 5.79
CA VAL A 59 6.16 -1.00 6.16
C VAL A 59 7.40 -1.90 6.21
N PRO A 60 7.61 -2.66 7.30
CA PRO A 60 8.79 -3.52 7.42
C PRO A 60 8.76 -4.69 6.43
N GLY A 61 9.90 -5.38 6.27
CA GLY A 61 10.06 -6.44 5.27
C GLY A 61 9.22 -7.69 5.50
N ARG A 62 8.95 -8.02 6.76
CA ARG A 62 8.08 -9.15 7.14
C ARG A 62 7.05 -8.70 8.17
N PRO A 63 6.11 -7.85 7.79
CA PRO A 63 5.14 -7.36 8.75
C PRO A 63 4.06 -8.40 9.02
N ARG A 64 3.46 -8.31 10.20
CA ARG A 64 2.16 -8.93 10.42
C ARG A 64 1.09 -8.02 9.80
N LEU A 65 -0.04 -8.57 9.43
CA LEU A 65 -1.08 -7.79 8.76
C LEU A 65 -1.52 -6.58 9.61
N PHE A 66 -1.62 -6.72 10.94
CA PHE A 66 -1.98 -5.59 11.79
C PHE A 66 -0.95 -4.47 11.76
N GLU A 67 0.33 -4.79 11.53
CA GLU A 67 1.38 -3.77 11.40
C GLU A 67 1.21 -2.95 10.13
N VAL A 68 0.80 -3.60 9.03
CA VAL A 68 0.48 -2.91 7.77
C VAL A 68 -0.71 -1.98 7.99
N ILE A 69 -1.77 -2.49 8.60
CA ILE A 69 -2.98 -1.72 8.90
C ILE A 69 -2.64 -0.49 9.74
N GLN A 70 -1.86 -0.69 10.80
CA GLN A 70 -1.48 0.41 11.70
C GLN A 70 -0.59 1.44 10.99
N ARG A 71 0.38 0.98 10.20
CA ARG A 71 1.26 1.91 9.48
C ARG A 71 0.49 2.75 8.47
N VAL A 72 -0.43 2.15 7.75
CA VAL A 72 -1.27 2.88 6.80
C VAL A 72 -2.15 3.90 7.53
N ARG A 73 -2.70 3.55 8.69
CA ARG A 73 -3.45 4.51 9.51
C ARG A 73 -2.60 5.70 9.93
N ASP A 74 -1.35 5.45 10.32
CA ASP A 74 -0.43 6.51 10.72
C ASP A 74 -0.10 7.42 9.53
N VAL A 75 0.16 6.84 8.37
CA VAL A 75 0.42 7.60 7.14
C VAL A 75 -0.79 8.47 6.79
N ASN A 76 -1.98 7.91 6.87
CA ASN A 76 -3.21 8.66 6.56
C ASN A 76 -3.48 9.79 7.55
N ARG A 77 -3.14 9.58 8.82
CA ARG A 77 -3.23 10.66 9.82
C ARG A 77 -2.29 11.81 9.47
N GLU A 78 -1.05 11.49 9.10
CA GLU A 78 -0.09 12.51 8.66
C GLU A 78 -0.57 13.23 7.39
N ARG A 79 -1.12 12.48 6.44
CA ARG A 79 -1.66 13.05 5.20
C ARG A 79 -2.85 13.97 5.48
N MET A 80 -3.74 13.59 6.38
CA MET A 80 -4.88 14.41 6.78
C MET A 80 -4.41 15.73 7.37
N ASN A 81 -3.46 15.68 8.31
CA ASN A 81 -2.91 16.88 8.94
C ASN A 81 -2.23 17.79 7.92
N ALA A 82 -1.46 17.22 7.01
CA ALA A 82 -0.80 17.97 5.94
C ALA A 82 -1.81 18.59 4.98
N GLY A 83 -2.85 17.84 4.60
CA GLY A 83 -3.88 18.32 3.69
C GLY A 83 -4.70 19.47 4.27
N ILE A 84 -4.99 19.41 5.56
CA ILE A 84 -5.68 20.50 6.26
C ILE A 84 -4.78 21.74 6.30
N ARG A 85 -3.51 21.56 6.65
CA ARG A 85 -2.54 22.64 6.74
C ARG A 85 -2.32 23.34 5.40
N LEU A 86 -2.31 22.58 4.30
CA LEU A 86 -2.16 23.09 2.93
C LEU A 86 -3.46 23.69 2.37
N GLY A 87 -4.60 23.50 3.05
CA GLY A 87 -5.88 23.94 2.54
C GLY A 87 -6.47 23.03 1.47
N ALA A 88 -5.86 21.88 1.19
CA ALA A 88 -6.35 20.92 0.21
C ALA A 88 -7.56 20.13 0.75
N ILE A 89 -7.58 19.86 2.04
CA ILE A 89 -8.68 19.18 2.72
C ILE A 89 -9.40 20.22 3.57
N LYS A 90 -10.68 20.44 3.27
CA LYS A 90 -11.51 21.43 3.95
C LYS A 90 -12.54 20.75 4.84
N ARG A 91 -12.90 21.45 5.91
CA ARG A 91 -13.93 20.99 6.83
C ARG A 91 -15.29 20.98 6.13
N ASN A 92 -16.01 19.86 6.21
CA ASN A 92 -17.38 19.77 5.71
C ASN A 92 -18.31 20.58 6.63
N PRO A 93 -19.04 21.59 6.11
CA PRO A 93 -19.89 22.43 6.94
C PRO A 93 -21.07 21.68 7.55
N GLU A 94 -21.52 20.59 6.94
CA GLU A 94 -22.65 19.79 7.44
C GLU A 94 -22.22 18.85 8.56
N THR A 95 -21.15 18.05 8.33
CA THR A 95 -20.68 17.07 9.31
C THR A 95 -19.70 17.64 10.32
N LYS A 96 -19.11 18.80 10.02
CA LYS A 96 -18.05 19.45 10.78
C LYS A 96 -16.78 18.61 10.89
N ARG A 97 -16.58 17.71 9.96
CA ARG A 97 -15.43 16.80 9.92
C ARG A 97 -14.58 17.03 8.68
N TYR A 98 -13.31 16.68 8.79
CA TYR A 98 -12.39 16.63 7.68
C TYR A 98 -12.36 15.20 7.14
N GLN A 99 -12.46 15.06 5.82
CA GLN A 99 -12.47 13.76 5.18
C GLN A 99 -11.66 13.80 3.89
N PHE A 100 -11.06 12.67 3.53
CA PHE A 100 -10.45 12.50 2.23
C PHE A 100 -11.55 12.49 1.15
N SER A 101 -11.19 12.94 -0.06
CA SER A 101 -12.13 12.93 -1.18
C SER A 101 -12.39 11.53 -1.71
N SER A 102 -11.38 10.67 -1.66
CA SER A 102 -11.43 9.30 -2.14
C SER A 102 -10.23 8.53 -1.57
N ALA A 103 -10.05 7.29 -1.99
CA ALA A 103 -8.91 6.48 -1.63
C ALA A 103 -8.26 5.90 -2.89
N SER A 104 -6.96 5.66 -2.84
CA SER A 104 -6.24 5.07 -3.96
C SER A 104 -5.13 4.15 -3.46
N PHE A 105 -4.89 3.07 -4.20
CA PHE A 105 -3.74 2.19 -3.97
C PHE A 105 -2.59 2.47 -4.95
N ASP A 106 -2.69 3.53 -5.75
CA ASP A 106 -1.66 3.93 -6.71
C ASP A 106 -0.80 5.04 -6.11
N ALA A 107 0.50 4.76 -5.92
CA ALA A 107 1.42 5.71 -5.32
C ALA A 107 1.54 7.01 -6.11
N GLU A 108 1.48 6.96 -7.44
CA GLU A 108 1.55 8.16 -8.27
C GLU A 108 0.33 9.07 -8.06
N ALA A 109 -0.86 8.47 -8.00
CA ALA A 109 -2.08 9.24 -7.73
C ALA A 109 -2.05 9.85 -6.33
N ILE A 110 -1.61 9.08 -5.34
CA ILE A 110 -1.50 9.52 -3.94
C ILE A 110 -0.52 10.69 -3.83
N GLU A 111 0.62 10.60 -4.50
CA GLU A 111 1.63 11.65 -4.48
C GLU A 111 1.14 12.95 -5.13
N SER A 112 0.38 12.83 -6.20
CA SER A 112 -0.10 13.99 -6.95
C SER A 112 -1.35 14.64 -6.36
N ASP A 113 -2.09 13.96 -5.49
CA ASP A 113 -3.35 14.45 -4.93
C ASP A 113 -3.37 14.29 -3.40
N PRO A 114 -3.15 15.38 -2.65
CA PRO A 114 -3.14 15.33 -1.18
C PRO A 114 -4.51 15.05 -0.56
N THR A 115 -5.59 15.04 -1.34
CA THR A 115 -6.93 14.71 -0.84
C THR A 115 -7.23 13.23 -0.87
N LEU A 116 -6.32 12.39 -1.38
CA LEU A 116 -6.51 10.96 -1.45
C LEU A 116 -6.00 10.25 -0.19
N GLU A 117 -6.80 9.31 0.29
CA GLU A 117 -6.40 8.40 1.35
C GLU A 117 -5.55 7.27 0.77
N VAL A 118 -4.49 6.89 1.49
CA VAL A 118 -3.68 5.73 1.10
C VAL A 118 -4.46 4.46 1.38
N SER A 119 -4.60 3.65 0.35
CA SER A 119 -5.22 2.33 0.41
C SER A 119 -4.25 1.28 -0.12
N TYR A 120 -4.60 0.01 -0.01
CA TYR A 120 -3.79 -1.08 -0.50
C TYR A 120 -4.67 -2.30 -0.79
N ILE A 121 -4.15 -3.19 -1.64
CA ILE A 121 -4.82 -4.42 -2.00
C ILE A 121 -4.27 -5.55 -1.13
N ILE A 122 -5.15 -6.37 -0.57
CA ILE A 122 -4.76 -7.61 0.10
C ILE A 122 -5.06 -8.75 -0.85
N ALA A 123 -4.00 -9.38 -1.39
CA ALA A 123 -4.13 -10.50 -2.30
C ALA A 123 -3.92 -11.81 -1.52
N PRO A 124 -4.76 -12.83 -1.73
CA PRO A 124 -4.54 -14.12 -1.09
C PRO A 124 -3.31 -14.82 -1.66
N PRO A 125 -2.61 -15.64 -0.86
CA PRO A 125 -1.48 -16.39 -1.38
C PRO A 125 -1.94 -17.39 -2.44
N ARG A 126 -1.20 -17.46 -3.53
CA ARG A 126 -1.47 -18.45 -4.58
C ARG A 126 -0.56 -19.65 -4.40
N MET A 127 -1.18 -20.77 -4.16
CA MET A 127 -0.48 -22.05 -4.00
C MET A 127 -0.30 -22.69 -5.37
N ARG A 128 0.73 -22.27 -6.08
CA ARG A 128 1.06 -22.87 -7.37
C ARG A 128 2.07 -23.96 -7.20
N LEU A 129 1.76 -25.08 -7.75
CA LEU A 129 2.66 -26.22 -7.79
C LEU A 129 3.41 -26.28 -9.10
#